data_f968aafc160b9129e301ac21580a9a49
#
_entry.id   f968aafc160b9129e301ac21580a9a49
#
_cell.length_a   1.000
_cell.length_b   1.000
_cell.length_c   1.000
_cell.angle_alpha   90.00
_cell.angle_beta   90.00
_cell.angle_gamma   90.00
#
_symmetry.space_group_name_H-M   'P 1'
#
loop_
_entity.id
_entity.type
_entity.pdbx_description
1 polymer ?
#
loop_
_entity_poly.entity_id
_entity_poly.type
_entity_poly.pdbx_seq_one_letter_code
_entity_poly.pdbx_strand_id
1 'polypeptide(L)'
;TVLRNMGVALGYTLLGVDSLQRGLDKLQVNQAALAADLDASWEVLAEAVQTVMRRHGLPNPYEQLKKMTRGKAITAAAMRKFVATLDLPAADKKRLLALTPASYTGLAATLARRV
;
A
#
# COMPACT_ATOMS: atom_id res chain seq x y z
N THR A 1 47.39 -4.24 12.87
CA THR A 1 46.53 -5.12 12.02
C THR A 1 45.06 -4.71 12.11
N VAL A 2 44.54 -4.46 13.29
CA VAL A 2 43.13 -4.05 13.50
C VAL A 2 42.82 -2.72 12.80
N LEU A 3 43.65 -1.70 12.96
CA LEU A 3 43.48 -0.39 12.32
C LEU A 3 43.47 -0.47 10.78
N ARG A 4 44.26 -1.37 10.21
CA ARG A 4 44.23 -1.63 8.76
C ARG A 4 42.87 -2.17 8.32
N ASN A 5 42.31 -3.11 9.06
CA ASN A 5 41.04 -3.71 8.75
C ASN A 5 39.89 -2.71 8.85
N MET A 6 39.96 -1.73 9.76
CA MET A 6 38.98 -0.64 9.84
C MET A 6 38.94 0.21 8.55
N GLY A 7 40.15 0.58 8.05
CA GLY A 7 40.25 1.32 6.79
C GLY A 7 39.70 0.53 5.58
N VAL A 8 40.00 -0.77 5.54
CA VAL A 8 39.49 -1.67 4.49
C VAL A 8 37.94 -1.77 4.56
N ALA A 9 37.38 -1.93 5.75
CA ALA A 9 35.94 -2.02 5.94
C ALA A 9 35.21 -0.72 5.48
N LEU A 10 35.75 0.44 5.88
CA LEU A 10 35.22 1.74 5.43
C LEU A 10 35.33 1.91 3.91
N GLY A 11 36.47 1.53 3.31
CA GLY A 11 36.67 1.58 1.87
C GLY A 11 35.68 0.73 1.10
N TYR A 12 35.43 -0.50 1.53
CA TYR A 12 34.42 -1.37 0.91
C TYR A 12 33.01 -0.87 1.11
N THR A 13 32.72 -0.28 2.26
CA THR A 13 31.39 0.33 2.51
C THR A 13 31.15 1.49 1.54
N LEU A 14 32.11 2.39 1.38
CA LEU A 14 32.01 3.50 0.44
C LEU A 14 31.83 3.01 -1.01
N LEU A 15 32.63 2.02 -1.42
CA LEU A 15 32.51 1.42 -2.75
C LEU A 15 31.14 0.77 -2.96
N GLY A 16 30.63 0.10 -1.93
CA GLY A 16 29.30 -0.51 -1.97
C GLY A 16 28.19 0.52 -2.12
N VAL A 17 28.25 1.62 -1.35
CA VAL A 17 27.26 2.72 -1.41
C VAL A 17 27.32 3.43 -2.78
N ASP A 18 28.51 3.73 -3.30
CA ASP A 18 28.67 4.33 -4.62
C ASP A 18 28.11 3.42 -5.72
N SER A 19 28.39 2.12 -5.63
CA SER A 19 27.86 1.13 -6.58
C SER A 19 26.32 1.03 -6.52
N LEU A 20 25.74 1.11 -5.30
CA LEU A 20 24.28 1.15 -5.11
C LEU A 20 23.69 2.40 -5.74
N GLN A 21 24.29 3.56 -5.48
CA GLN A 21 23.83 4.83 -6.07
C GLN A 21 23.83 4.76 -7.61
N ARG A 22 24.91 4.29 -8.20
CA ARG A 22 24.98 4.09 -9.67
C ARG A 22 23.95 3.09 -10.19
N GLY A 23 23.57 2.11 -9.37
CA GLY A 23 22.50 1.17 -9.69
C GLY A 23 21.13 1.85 -9.69
N LEU A 24 20.85 2.65 -8.64
CA LEU A 24 19.60 3.41 -8.49
C LEU A 24 19.42 4.42 -9.64
N ASP A 25 20.49 5.10 -10.05
CA ASP A 25 20.47 6.09 -11.14
C ASP A 25 20.09 5.49 -12.52
N LYS A 26 20.19 4.17 -12.66
CA LYS A 26 19.78 3.45 -13.89
C LYS A 26 18.33 3.01 -13.86
N LEU A 27 17.64 3.11 -12.72
CA LEU A 27 16.26 2.68 -12.62
C LEU A 27 15.33 3.69 -13.30
N GLN A 28 14.40 3.15 -14.07
CA GLN A 28 13.32 3.92 -14.68
C GLN A 28 11.99 3.36 -14.18
N VAL A 29 11.16 4.24 -13.65
CA VAL A 29 9.82 3.86 -13.16
C VAL A 29 8.85 3.81 -14.32
N ASN A 30 8.25 2.64 -14.58
CA ASN A 30 7.16 2.51 -15.53
C ASN A 30 5.83 2.89 -14.87
N GLN A 31 5.47 4.16 -14.97
CA GLN A 31 4.25 4.71 -14.37
C GLN A 31 2.98 4.01 -14.87
N ALA A 32 2.94 3.64 -16.16
CA ALA A 32 1.78 2.99 -16.75
C ALA A 32 1.57 1.58 -16.18
N ALA A 33 2.66 0.81 -16.03
CA ALA A 33 2.58 -0.52 -15.42
C ALA A 33 2.13 -0.44 -13.95
N LEU A 34 2.69 0.48 -13.16
CA LEU A 34 2.29 0.68 -11.76
C LEU A 34 0.81 1.07 -11.63
N ALA A 35 0.33 1.97 -12.49
CA ALA A 35 -1.07 2.37 -12.50
C ALA A 35 -2.00 1.20 -12.86
N ALA A 36 -1.63 0.38 -13.84
CA ALA A 36 -2.41 -0.79 -14.24
C ALA A 36 -2.46 -1.85 -13.13
N ASP A 37 -1.33 -2.13 -12.47
CA ASP A 37 -1.26 -3.07 -11.36
C ASP A 37 -2.12 -2.62 -10.17
N LEU A 38 -2.09 -1.33 -9.83
CA LEU A 38 -2.94 -0.76 -8.78
C LEU A 38 -4.42 -0.83 -9.15
N ASP A 39 -4.79 -0.50 -10.37
CA ASP A 39 -6.19 -0.52 -10.81
C ASP A 39 -6.77 -1.94 -10.85
N ALA A 40 -5.92 -2.95 -11.03
CA ALA A 40 -6.30 -4.36 -10.93
C ALA A 40 -6.42 -4.87 -9.48
N SER A 41 -5.87 -4.18 -8.49
CA SER A 41 -5.68 -4.68 -7.11
C SER A 41 -6.65 -4.05 -6.10
N TRP A 42 -7.97 -4.16 -6.34
CA TRP A 42 -9.01 -3.58 -5.47
C TRP A 42 -9.08 -4.23 -4.08
N GLU A 43 -8.53 -5.41 -3.90
CA GLU A 43 -8.42 -6.10 -2.61
C GLU A 43 -7.59 -5.34 -1.57
N VAL A 44 -6.68 -4.46 -1.98
CA VAL A 44 -5.88 -3.63 -1.05
C VAL A 44 -6.76 -2.71 -0.19
N LEU A 45 -7.96 -2.36 -0.67
CA LEU A 45 -8.92 -1.55 0.08
C LEU A 45 -9.66 -2.34 1.18
N ALA A 46 -9.55 -3.66 1.21
CA ALA A 46 -10.18 -4.49 2.23
C ALA A 46 -9.75 -4.09 3.65
N GLU A 47 -8.48 -3.71 3.83
CA GLU A 47 -7.96 -3.24 5.12
C GLU A 47 -8.62 -1.93 5.56
N ALA A 48 -8.75 -0.96 4.65
CA ALA A 48 -9.41 0.31 4.93
C ALA A 48 -10.86 0.10 5.37
N VAL A 49 -11.60 -0.74 4.63
CA VAL A 49 -12.99 -1.09 4.94
C VAL A 49 -13.09 -1.80 6.29
N GLN A 50 -12.21 -2.78 6.54
CA GLN A 50 -12.19 -3.53 7.80
C GLN A 50 -11.91 -2.61 8.99
N THR A 51 -10.99 -1.67 8.85
CA THR A 51 -10.64 -0.70 9.90
C THR A 51 -11.83 0.18 10.26
N VAL A 52 -12.56 0.68 9.27
CA VAL A 52 -13.77 1.49 9.50
C VAL A 52 -14.88 0.64 10.12
N MET A 53 -15.08 -0.59 9.66
CA MET A 53 -16.04 -1.53 10.26
C MET A 53 -15.74 -1.77 11.75
N ARG A 54 -14.47 -2.01 12.11
CA ARG A 54 -14.05 -2.19 13.52
C ARG A 54 -14.29 -0.95 14.35
N ARG A 55 -13.96 0.23 13.83
CA ARG A 55 -14.19 1.52 14.48
C ARG A 55 -15.66 1.73 14.87
N HIS A 56 -16.58 1.25 14.03
CA HIS A 56 -18.02 1.35 14.27
C HIS A 56 -18.64 0.11 14.93
N GLY A 57 -17.81 -0.84 15.40
CA GLY A 57 -18.28 -2.02 16.12
C GLY A 57 -19.09 -3.01 15.28
N LEU A 58 -18.95 -3.00 13.95
CA LEU A 58 -19.64 -3.98 13.11
C LEU A 58 -19.17 -5.40 13.44
N PRO A 59 -20.06 -6.39 13.44
CA PRO A 59 -19.72 -7.76 13.81
C PRO A 59 -18.85 -8.43 12.72
N ASN A 60 -17.86 -9.20 13.16
CA ASN A 60 -17.04 -10.07 12.33
C ASN A 60 -16.50 -9.42 11.03
N PRO A 61 -15.81 -8.24 11.08
CA PRO A 61 -15.38 -7.53 9.87
C PRO A 61 -14.48 -8.38 8.97
N TYR A 62 -13.54 -9.10 9.57
CA TYR A 62 -12.62 -9.98 8.84
C TYR A 62 -13.36 -11.08 8.08
N GLU A 63 -14.29 -11.78 8.73
CA GLU A 63 -15.00 -12.90 8.11
C GLU A 63 -15.94 -12.43 6.98
N GLN A 64 -16.55 -11.24 7.12
CA GLN A 64 -17.36 -10.65 6.06
C GLN A 64 -16.51 -10.35 4.83
N LEU A 65 -15.36 -9.72 4.99
CA LEU A 65 -14.43 -9.42 3.90
C LEU A 65 -13.83 -10.69 3.30
N LYS A 66 -13.42 -11.66 4.12
CA LYS A 66 -12.88 -12.93 3.68
C LYS A 66 -13.86 -13.70 2.77
N LYS A 67 -15.16 -13.67 3.07
CA LYS A 67 -16.18 -14.27 2.22
C LYS A 67 -16.24 -13.61 0.84
N MET A 68 -16.00 -12.30 0.78
CA MET A 68 -15.99 -11.55 -0.47
C MET A 68 -14.70 -11.76 -1.28
N THR A 69 -13.55 -11.87 -0.59
CA THR A 69 -12.22 -11.91 -1.23
C THR A 69 -11.73 -13.31 -1.59
N ARG A 70 -12.23 -14.35 -0.91
CA ARG A 70 -11.69 -15.70 -1.03
C ARG A 70 -11.90 -16.30 -2.42
N GLY A 71 -10.78 -16.54 -3.11
CA GLY A 71 -10.77 -17.27 -4.41
C GLY A 71 -11.26 -16.46 -5.61
N LYS A 72 -11.42 -15.12 -5.47
CA LYS A 72 -11.86 -14.23 -6.55
C LYS A 72 -11.09 -12.94 -6.53
N ALA A 73 -10.71 -12.44 -7.72
CA ALA A 73 -10.25 -11.06 -7.86
C ALA A 73 -11.40 -10.11 -7.50
N ILE A 74 -11.10 -9.10 -6.70
CA ILE A 74 -12.10 -8.10 -6.30
C ILE A 74 -12.12 -6.99 -7.35
N THR A 75 -13.32 -6.72 -7.85
CA THR A 75 -13.53 -5.58 -8.76
C THR A 75 -13.98 -4.34 -8.00
N ALA A 76 -13.77 -3.16 -8.61
CA ALA A 76 -14.31 -1.90 -8.11
C ALA A 76 -15.82 -1.97 -7.78
N ALA A 77 -16.59 -2.59 -8.67
CA ALA A 77 -18.03 -2.74 -8.50
C ALA A 77 -18.38 -3.63 -7.29
N ALA A 78 -17.67 -4.74 -7.10
CA ALA A 78 -17.87 -5.64 -5.98
C ALA A 78 -17.55 -4.95 -4.64
N MET A 79 -16.42 -4.23 -4.56
CA MET A 79 -16.03 -3.48 -3.37
C MET A 79 -17.06 -2.40 -3.04
N ARG A 80 -17.47 -1.59 -4.01
CA ARG A 80 -18.46 -0.53 -3.81
C ARG A 80 -19.82 -1.09 -3.40
N LYS A 81 -20.25 -2.18 -4.01
CA LYS A 81 -21.49 -2.88 -3.62
C LYS A 81 -21.43 -3.35 -2.18
N PHE A 82 -20.32 -3.96 -1.76
CA PHE A 82 -20.12 -4.39 -0.39
C PHE A 82 -20.19 -3.21 0.59
N VAL A 83 -19.44 -2.13 0.34
CA VAL A 83 -19.45 -0.92 1.19
C VAL A 83 -20.85 -0.33 1.29
N ALA A 84 -21.63 -0.35 0.22
CA ALA A 84 -23.00 0.16 0.23
C ALA A 84 -23.93 -0.63 1.17
N THR A 85 -23.69 -1.93 1.38
CA THR A 85 -24.48 -2.79 2.28
C THR A 85 -24.14 -2.62 3.76
N LEU A 86 -22.99 -2.02 4.10
CA LEU A 86 -22.54 -1.87 5.47
C LEU A 86 -23.43 -0.85 6.21
N ASP A 87 -23.73 -1.11 7.47
CA ASP A 87 -24.38 -0.16 8.36
C ASP A 87 -23.35 0.81 8.95
N LEU A 88 -23.03 1.84 8.20
CA LEU A 88 -22.04 2.87 8.52
C LEU A 88 -22.65 4.26 8.38
N PRO A 89 -22.14 5.25 9.15
CA PRO A 89 -22.50 6.65 8.96
C PRO A 89 -22.28 7.10 7.51
N ALA A 90 -23.17 7.92 6.99
CA ALA A 90 -23.14 8.38 5.60
C ALA A 90 -21.79 9.02 5.19
N ALA A 91 -21.16 9.77 6.11
CA ALA A 91 -19.87 10.39 5.89
C ALA A 91 -18.74 9.37 5.66
N ASP A 92 -18.68 8.32 6.51
CA ASP A 92 -17.65 7.27 6.39
C ASP A 92 -17.90 6.38 5.17
N LYS A 93 -19.17 6.06 4.90
CA LYS A 93 -19.57 5.34 3.68
C LYS A 93 -19.17 6.11 2.42
N LYS A 94 -19.41 7.43 2.37
CA LYS A 94 -18.99 8.30 1.26
C LYS A 94 -17.46 8.29 1.09
N ARG A 95 -16.70 8.37 2.20
CA ARG A 95 -15.22 8.31 2.15
C ARG A 95 -14.74 6.97 1.58
N LEU A 96 -15.27 5.85 2.05
CA LEU A 96 -14.89 4.53 1.56
C LEU A 96 -15.22 4.34 0.08
N LEU A 97 -16.38 4.82 -0.38
CA LEU A 97 -16.77 4.74 -1.79
C LEU A 97 -15.91 5.59 -2.73
N ALA A 98 -15.29 6.65 -2.19
CA ALA A 98 -14.39 7.51 -2.94
C ALA A 98 -12.95 6.96 -3.03
N LEU A 99 -12.59 5.96 -2.19
CA LEU A 99 -11.26 5.36 -2.21
C LEU A 99 -11.03 4.54 -3.49
N THR A 100 -9.81 4.67 -4.00
CA THR A 100 -9.25 3.79 -5.05
C THR A 100 -7.92 3.22 -4.56
N PRO A 101 -7.43 2.09 -5.11
CA PRO A 101 -6.11 1.58 -4.76
C PRO A 101 -5.01 2.65 -4.90
N ALA A 102 -5.04 3.45 -5.95
CA ALA A 102 -4.09 4.51 -6.19
C ALA A 102 -4.16 5.67 -5.18
N SER A 103 -5.33 5.92 -4.58
CA SER A 103 -5.52 6.98 -3.58
C SER A 103 -5.26 6.53 -2.13
N TYR A 104 -5.14 5.22 -1.88
CA TYR A 104 -4.92 4.66 -0.55
C TYR A 104 -3.44 4.65 -0.16
N THR A 105 -2.82 5.82 -0.12
CA THR A 105 -1.39 6.00 0.14
C THR A 105 -1.09 6.50 1.56
N GLY A 106 -2.09 6.89 2.32
CA GLY A 106 -1.91 7.45 3.65
C GLY A 106 -0.97 8.67 3.65
N LEU A 107 0.05 8.63 4.48
CA LEU A 107 1.06 9.69 4.61
C LEU A 107 2.32 9.44 3.76
N ALA A 108 2.37 8.40 2.95
CA ALA A 108 3.59 7.99 2.24
C ALA A 108 4.22 9.13 1.42
N ALA A 109 3.42 9.83 0.62
CA ALA A 109 3.91 10.96 -0.18
C ALA A 109 4.43 12.15 0.66
N THR A 110 3.83 12.38 1.83
CA THR A 110 4.27 13.42 2.76
C THR A 110 5.57 13.04 3.45
N LEU A 111 5.70 11.78 3.87
CA LEU A 111 6.90 11.28 4.51
C LEU A 111 8.08 11.22 3.55
N ALA A 112 7.87 10.75 2.32
CA ALA A 112 8.91 10.69 1.29
C ALA A 112 9.52 12.05 0.93
N ARG A 113 8.79 13.16 1.13
CA ARG A 113 9.30 14.52 0.87
C ARG A 113 10.11 15.09 2.04
N ARG A 114 10.17 14.40 3.16
CA ARG A 114 10.87 14.87 4.37
C ARG A 114 12.28 14.29 4.51
N VAL A 115 12.66 13.40 3.59
CA VAL A 115 13.98 12.75 3.53
C VAL A 115 14.94 13.59 2.71
#